data_41183fae165d908e14eb2a35ff31983b
#
_entry.id   41183fae165d908e14eb2a35ff31983b
#
_cell.length_a   1.000
_cell.length_b   1.000
_cell.length_c   1.000
_cell.angle_alpha   90.00
_cell.angle_beta   90.00
_cell.angle_gamma   90.00
#
_symmetry.space_group_name_H-M   'P 1'
#
loop_
_entity.id
_entity.type
_entity.pdbx_description
1 polymer ?
#
loop_
_entity_poly.entity_id
_entity_poly.type
_entity_poly.pdbx_seq_one_letter_code
_entity_poly.pdbx_strand_id
1 'polypeptide(L)'
;MAKNSAANLLTSVDSLFTTQAERDEAKRETVIKIPLDEISDFPNHPFKVREDDSMTEMVESIMLHGVLVPGLVRPKQDGSYEMVAGHRRKMASRLAGKTDMDCIVRELTDEEAIIIMVDSNLQREQLLPSEKAFAYKMKLDAMRRQGQRTDLTSRPVGERLYSVDQVSNDSPDSARQIHRYIRLTYLIPELLEMVDNSVTKDKELMQIALRPAVELSYLPEEEQRILLDTMELEDCTPSHAQAIKMRQFSKEGKLTEEVICSIMQEEKPNQKEQFRMPKDRINRFFAPGTPAQKIEDTIVKALELYRKRQREMER
;
A
#
# COMPACT_ATOMS: atom_id res chain seq x y z
N MET A 1 12.26 43.84 33.99
CA MET A 1 11.74 42.71 33.22
C MET A 1 12.69 41.53 33.40
N ALA A 2 12.51 40.76 34.47
CA ALA A 2 13.23 39.49 34.71
C ALA A 2 12.45 38.69 35.76
N LYS A 3 11.47 37.92 35.33
CA LYS A 3 10.69 37.05 36.25
C LYS A 3 10.40 35.65 35.68
N ASN A 4 10.96 35.24 34.51
CA ASN A 4 10.70 33.93 33.93
C ASN A 4 11.87 32.92 33.98
N SER A 5 12.96 33.28 34.65
CA SER A 5 14.14 32.38 34.70
C SER A 5 14.12 31.40 35.88
N ALA A 6 13.35 31.69 36.95
CA ALA A 6 13.33 30.84 38.14
C ALA A 6 12.44 29.60 38.04
N ALA A 7 11.34 29.68 37.27
CA ALA A 7 10.41 28.55 37.09
C ALA A 7 11.02 27.40 36.28
N ASN A 8 11.84 27.72 35.27
CA ASN A 8 12.52 26.70 34.46
C ASN A 8 13.71 26.03 35.16
N LEU A 9 14.25 26.72 36.21
CA LEU A 9 15.33 26.16 37.05
C LEU A 9 14.76 25.17 38.09
N LEU A 10 13.53 25.38 38.55
CA LEU A 10 12.89 24.52 39.56
C LEU A 10 12.52 23.13 38.97
N THR A 11 12.05 23.06 37.73
CA THR A 11 11.81 21.79 37.04
C THR A 11 13.07 20.98 36.79
N SER A 12 14.22 21.63 36.64
CA SER A 12 15.54 20.99 36.52
C SER A 12 16.06 20.41 37.84
N VAL A 13 15.69 20.99 39.00
CA VAL A 13 16.15 20.57 40.34
C VAL A 13 15.37 19.31 40.79
N ASP A 14 14.07 19.22 40.55
CA ASP A 14 13.28 18.03 40.90
C ASP A 14 13.77 16.76 40.14
N SER A 15 14.26 16.93 38.90
CA SER A 15 14.85 15.82 38.15
C SER A 15 16.19 15.28 38.73
N LEU A 16 16.85 16.02 39.61
CA LEU A 16 18.10 15.61 40.27
C LEU A 16 17.85 14.77 41.53
N PHE A 17 16.63 14.81 42.08
CA PHE A 17 16.28 14.10 43.32
C PHE A 17 15.44 12.84 43.06
N THR A 18 14.97 12.59 41.84
CA THR A 18 14.30 11.32 41.47
C THR A 18 15.33 10.21 41.28
N THR A 19 15.10 9.08 41.95
CA THR A 19 15.95 7.89 41.77
C THR A 19 15.75 7.32 40.35
N GLN A 20 16.74 6.55 39.87
CA GLN A 20 16.61 5.86 38.55
C GLN A 20 15.37 4.97 38.52
N ALA A 21 15.04 4.32 39.65
CA ALA A 21 13.81 3.49 39.76
C ALA A 21 12.52 4.31 39.61
N GLU A 22 12.42 5.49 40.18
CA GLU A 22 11.26 6.38 40.02
C GLU A 22 11.14 6.93 38.59
N ARG A 23 12.28 7.19 37.91
CA ARG A 23 12.28 7.58 36.48
C ARG A 23 11.85 6.43 35.58
N ASP A 24 12.25 5.21 35.91
CA ASP A 24 11.88 4.01 35.17
C ASP A 24 10.41 3.62 35.46
N GLU A 25 9.91 3.91 36.66
CA GLU A 25 8.52 3.71 37.06
C GLU A 25 7.59 4.76 36.42
N ALA A 26 8.02 6.03 36.35
CA ALA A 26 7.32 7.10 35.63
C ALA A 26 7.29 6.86 34.10
N LYS A 27 8.21 6.07 33.55
CA LYS A 27 8.24 5.65 32.14
C LYS A 27 7.48 4.36 31.89
N ARG A 28 6.99 3.67 32.92
CA ARG A 28 6.16 2.47 32.74
C ARG A 28 4.83 2.85 32.12
N GLU A 29 4.54 2.25 31.00
CA GLU A 29 3.26 2.39 30.32
C GLU A 29 2.14 1.86 31.20
N THR A 30 1.28 2.76 31.68
CA THR A 30 0.15 2.39 32.52
C THR A 30 -1.03 2.07 31.61
N VAL A 31 -1.59 0.87 31.81
CA VAL A 31 -2.84 0.46 31.16
C VAL A 31 -4.00 1.04 31.96
N ILE A 32 -4.85 1.81 31.28
CA ILE A 32 -6.07 2.38 31.90
C ILE A 32 -7.30 1.98 31.06
N LYS A 33 -8.44 1.89 31.73
CA LYS A 33 -9.73 1.67 31.07
C LYS A 33 -10.30 3.00 30.61
N ILE A 34 -10.58 3.11 29.32
CA ILE A 34 -11.14 4.32 28.71
C ILE A 34 -12.48 3.98 28.08
N PRO A 35 -13.54 4.79 28.35
CA PRO A 35 -14.82 4.64 27.68
C PRO A 35 -14.68 4.70 26.16
N LEU A 36 -15.31 3.78 25.44
CA LEU A 36 -15.20 3.70 23.97
C LEU A 36 -15.69 4.98 23.27
N ASP A 37 -16.60 5.70 23.89
CA ASP A 37 -17.16 6.96 23.36
C ASP A 37 -16.20 8.15 23.52
N GLU A 38 -15.23 8.05 24.43
CA GLU A 38 -14.16 9.05 24.59
C GLU A 38 -12.96 8.81 23.65
N ILE A 39 -12.96 7.69 22.90
CA ILE A 39 -11.90 7.34 21.97
C ILE A 39 -12.35 7.67 20.54
N SER A 40 -11.83 8.73 19.96
CA SER A 40 -12.02 9.04 18.53
C SER A 40 -11.12 8.16 17.64
N ASP A 41 -11.52 7.98 16.39
CA ASP A 41 -10.65 7.32 15.41
C ASP A 41 -9.60 8.29 14.87
N PHE A 42 -8.47 7.76 14.41
CA PHE A 42 -7.41 8.54 13.80
C PHE A 42 -7.91 9.20 12.50
N PRO A 43 -7.72 10.51 12.30
CA PRO A 43 -8.17 11.18 11.08
C PRO A 43 -7.46 10.62 9.84
N ASN A 44 -8.22 10.46 8.76
CA ASN A 44 -7.71 9.93 7.48
C ASN A 44 -6.98 8.57 7.61
N HIS A 45 -7.43 7.73 8.54
CA HIS A 45 -6.86 6.40 8.76
C HIS A 45 -6.92 5.56 7.47
N PRO A 46 -5.79 5.16 6.87
CA PRO A 46 -5.76 4.55 5.55
C PRO A 46 -6.25 3.09 5.54
N PHE A 47 -6.24 2.42 6.70
CA PHE A 47 -6.55 1.00 6.82
C PHE A 47 -8.03 0.81 7.15
N LYS A 48 -8.75 0.10 6.29
CA LYS A 48 -10.17 -0.20 6.50
C LYS A 48 -10.35 -1.24 7.61
N VAL A 49 -11.24 -0.97 8.53
CA VAL A 49 -11.71 -1.97 9.50
C VAL A 49 -12.84 -2.75 8.83
N ARG A 50 -12.62 -4.04 8.57
CA ARG A 50 -13.59 -4.91 7.90
C ARG A 50 -14.26 -5.82 8.91
N GLU A 51 -15.54 -6.08 8.68
CA GLU A 51 -16.32 -7.09 9.40
C GLU A 51 -16.18 -8.43 8.64
N ASP A 52 -15.06 -9.10 8.88
CA ASP A 52 -14.71 -10.40 8.33
C ASP A 52 -14.76 -11.49 9.41
N ASP A 53 -14.57 -12.75 9.02
CA ASP A 53 -14.56 -13.90 9.95
C ASP A 53 -13.55 -13.68 11.11
N SER A 54 -12.41 -13.07 10.80
CA SER A 54 -11.39 -12.71 11.81
C SER A 54 -11.88 -11.62 12.79
N MET A 55 -12.82 -10.77 12.37
CA MET A 55 -13.48 -9.83 13.29
C MET A 55 -14.44 -10.57 14.21
N THR A 56 -15.19 -11.52 13.70
CA THR A 56 -16.11 -12.34 14.49
C THR A 56 -15.37 -13.13 15.56
N GLU A 57 -14.27 -13.80 15.21
CA GLU A 57 -13.39 -14.48 16.17
C GLU A 57 -12.84 -13.52 17.23
N MET A 58 -12.46 -12.31 16.85
CA MET A 58 -11.97 -11.29 17.78
C MET A 58 -13.08 -10.83 18.73
N VAL A 59 -14.32 -10.67 18.27
CA VAL A 59 -15.48 -10.34 19.11
C VAL A 59 -15.73 -11.43 20.13
N GLU A 60 -15.75 -12.70 19.73
CA GLU A 60 -15.91 -13.85 20.64
C GLU A 60 -14.81 -13.89 21.69
N SER A 61 -13.56 -13.70 21.27
CA SER A 61 -12.41 -13.65 22.18
C SER A 61 -12.55 -12.52 23.22
N ILE A 62 -12.99 -11.33 22.79
CA ILE A 62 -13.19 -10.18 23.68
C ILE A 62 -14.39 -10.39 24.62
N MET A 63 -15.43 -11.08 24.17
CA MET A 63 -16.55 -11.46 25.06
C MET A 63 -16.09 -12.33 26.21
N LEU A 64 -15.24 -13.34 25.92
CA LEU A 64 -14.77 -14.36 26.87
C LEU A 64 -13.64 -13.86 27.78
N HIS A 65 -12.68 -13.15 27.24
CA HIS A 65 -11.41 -12.83 27.90
C HIS A 65 -11.15 -11.34 28.09
N GLY A 66 -12.00 -10.46 27.52
CA GLY A 66 -11.71 -9.03 27.44
C GLY A 66 -10.61 -8.71 26.41
N VAL A 67 -10.12 -7.48 26.43
CA VAL A 67 -9.05 -7.02 25.53
C VAL A 67 -7.70 -7.45 26.10
N LEU A 68 -7.12 -8.53 25.57
CA LEU A 68 -5.85 -9.09 26.06
C LEU A 68 -4.65 -8.19 25.76
N VAL A 69 -4.66 -7.48 24.64
CA VAL A 69 -3.61 -6.54 24.24
C VAL A 69 -4.22 -5.14 24.24
N PRO A 70 -3.77 -4.23 25.08
CA PRO A 70 -4.36 -2.89 25.16
C PRO A 70 -4.20 -2.09 23.85
N GLY A 71 -5.14 -1.17 23.57
CA GLY A 71 -5.02 -0.19 22.51
C GLY A 71 -3.96 0.86 22.84
N LEU A 72 -3.41 1.53 21.83
CA LEU A 72 -2.56 2.71 22.01
C LEU A 72 -3.35 3.94 21.64
N VAL A 73 -3.46 4.88 22.57
CA VAL A 73 -4.14 6.15 22.37
C VAL A 73 -3.25 7.34 22.76
N ARG A 74 -3.57 8.52 22.23
CA ARG A 74 -2.97 9.78 22.67
C ARG A 74 -4.05 10.72 23.23
N PRO A 75 -3.74 11.57 24.20
CA PRO A 75 -4.68 12.54 24.72
C PRO A 75 -4.89 13.67 23.69
N LYS A 76 -6.12 14.21 23.65
CA LYS A 76 -6.49 15.40 22.88
C LYS A 76 -6.66 16.60 23.81
N GLN A 77 -6.62 17.79 23.24
CA GLN A 77 -6.78 19.05 24.01
C GLN A 77 -8.15 19.19 24.66
N ASP A 78 -9.18 18.51 24.13
CA ASP A 78 -10.55 18.51 24.68
C ASP A 78 -10.74 17.50 25.83
N GLY A 79 -9.69 16.80 26.24
CA GLY A 79 -9.72 15.78 27.29
C GLY A 79 -10.16 14.40 26.80
N SER A 80 -10.54 14.26 25.54
CA SER A 80 -10.80 12.96 24.89
C SER A 80 -9.50 12.32 24.41
N TYR A 81 -9.61 11.12 23.85
CA TYR A 81 -8.49 10.35 23.34
C TYR A 81 -8.62 10.09 21.83
N GLU A 82 -7.49 9.91 21.17
CA GLU A 82 -7.41 9.51 19.77
C GLU A 82 -6.70 8.17 19.66
N MET A 83 -7.32 7.21 18.97
CA MET A 83 -6.77 5.87 18.76
C MET A 83 -5.60 5.93 17.77
N VAL A 84 -4.42 5.53 18.20
CA VAL A 84 -3.23 5.42 17.35
C VAL A 84 -3.07 3.99 16.81
N ALA A 85 -3.26 2.99 17.68
CA ALA A 85 -3.24 1.58 17.27
C ALA A 85 -4.27 0.75 18.05
N GLY A 86 -4.99 -0.11 17.35
CA GLY A 86 -6.01 -0.98 17.97
C GLY A 86 -7.44 -0.75 17.47
N HIS A 87 -7.64 -0.09 16.34
CA HIS A 87 -8.96 0.22 15.74
C HIS A 87 -9.86 -1.03 15.61
N ARG A 88 -9.30 -2.18 15.17
CA ARG A 88 -10.07 -3.45 15.11
C ARG A 88 -10.53 -3.91 16.49
N ARG A 89 -9.67 -3.79 17.53
CA ARG A 89 -10.03 -4.14 18.91
C ARG A 89 -11.09 -3.20 19.48
N LYS A 90 -11.03 -1.90 19.19
CA LYS A 90 -12.06 -0.92 19.53
C LYS A 90 -13.41 -1.31 18.89
N MET A 91 -13.42 -1.62 17.58
CA MET A 91 -14.63 -2.05 16.88
C MET A 91 -15.17 -3.36 17.47
N ALA A 92 -14.30 -4.36 17.66
CA ALA A 92 -14.70 -5.64 18.25
C ALA A 92 -15.23 -5.49 19.70
N SER A 93 -14.64 -4.60 20.50
CA SER A 93 -15.15 -4.29 21.86
C SER A 93 -16.55 -3.69 21.81
N ARG A 94 -16.81 -2.78 20.86
CA ARG A 94 -18.15 -2.20 20.64
C ARG A 94 -19.16 -3.26 20.22
N LEU A 95 -18.80 -4.15 19.28
CA LEU A 95 -19.64 -5.27 18.84
C LEU A 95 -19.86 -6.31 19.94
N ALA A 96 -18.89 -6.50 20.84
CA ALA A 96 -19.01 -7.34 22.03
C ALA A 96 -19.85 -6.71 23.17
N GLY A 97 -20.41 -5.51 22.96
CA GLY A 97 -21.24 -4.80 23.96
C GLY A 97 -20.45 -4.26 25.15
N LYS A 98 -19.13 -4.10 25.03
CA LYS A 98 -18.31 -3.45 26.06
C LYS A 98 -18.50 -1.94 26.02
N THR A 99 -18.42 -1.28 27.16
CA THR A 99 -18.52 0.17 27.32
C THR A 99 -17.16 0.86 27.36
N ASP A 100 -16.13 0.09 27.70
CA ASP A 100 -14.76 0.56 27.87
C ASP A 100 -13.74 -0.40 27.22
N MET A 101 -12.51 0.06 27.09
CA MET A 101 -11.41 -0.69 26.53
C MET A 101 -10.11 -0.38 27.29
N ASP A 102 -9.29 -1.40 27.50
CA ASP A 102 -7.96 -1.23 28.06
C ASP A 102 -7.01 -0.57 27.04
N CYS A 103 -6.44 0.56 27.43
CA CYS A 103 -5.58 1.37 26.56
C CYS A 103 -4.31 1.82 27.27
N ILE A 104 -3.23 1.95 26.51
CA ILE A 104 -2.01 2.63 26.90
C ILE A 104 -2.12 4.07 26.40
N VAL A 105 -1.92 5.06 27.29
CA VAL A 105 -1.91 6.47 26.93
C VAL A 105 -0.47 6.92 26.73
N ARG A 106 -0.16 7.48 25.57
CA ARG A 106 1.11 8.14 25.27
C ARG A 106 0.88 9.56 24.75
N GLU A 107 1.67 10.49 25.23
CA GLU A 107 1.77 11.80 24.59
C GLU A 107 2.60 11.69 23.34
N LEU A 108 1.98 11.90 22.19
CA LEU A 108 2.59 11.77 20.86
C LEU A 108 2.27 13.00 20.03
N THR A 109 3.27 13.48 19.30
CA THR A 109 3.04 14.46 18.24
C THR A 109 2.24 13.84 17.08
N ASP A 110 1.73 14.66 16.18
CA ASP A 110 0.98 14.16 15.00
C ASP A 110 1.85 13.27 14.12
N GLU A 111 3.12 13.65 13.96
CA GLU A 111 4.07 12.90 13.14
C GLU A 111 4.40 11.53 13.77
N GLU A 112 4.66 11.49 15.07
CA GLU A 112 4.92 10.25 15.81
C GLU A 112 3.73 9.30 15.78
N ALA A 113 2.52 9.84 15.99
CA ALA A 113 1.29 9.08 15.95
C ALA A 113 1.06 8.46 14.56
N ILE A 114 1.29 9.22 13.47
CA ILE A 114 1.19 8.71 12.10
C ILE A 114 2.20 7.57 11.86
N ILE A 115 3.46 7.76 12.25
CA ILE A 115 4.51 6.75 12.04
C ILE A 115 4.15 5.45 12.78
N ILE A 116 3.78 5.54 14.07
CA ILE A 116 3.40 4.37 14.87
C ILE A 116 2.16 3.68 14.28
N MET A 117 1.14 4.46 13.89
CA MET A 117 -0.09 3.94 13.29
C MET A 117 0.22 3.17 12.00
N VAL A 118 1.04 3.73 11.12
CA VAL A 118 1.43 3.07 9.86
C VAL A 118 2.25 1.82 10.13
N ASP A 119 3.28 1.89 10.97
CA ASP A 119 4.17 0.76 11.24
C ASP A 119 3.46 -0.42 11.89
N SER A 120 2.53 -0.15 12.82
CA SER A 120 1.72 -1.20 13.46
C SER A 120 0.79 -1.93 12.49
N ASN A 121 0.44 -1.32 11.36
CA ASN A 121 -0.47 -1.90 10.37
C ASN A 121 0.27 -2.51 9.16
N LEU A 122 1.44 -1.98 8.75
CA LEU A 122 2.21 -2.52 7.63
C LEU A 122 2.70 -3.97 7.84
N GLN A 123 2.69 -4.44 9.08
CA GLN A 123 3.03 -5.83 9.43
C GLN A 123 1.91 -6.84 9.12
N ARG A 124 0.72 -6.37 8.69
CA ARG A 124 -0.40 -7.26 8.36
C ARG A 124 -0.15 -7.94 7.01
N GLU A 125 -0.47 -9.24 6.94
CA GLU A 125 -0.26 -10.06 5.75
C GLU A 125 -1.15 -9.64 4.55
N GLN A 126 -2.35 -9.13 4.82
CA GLN A 126 -3.34 -8.81 3.79
C GLN A 126 -3.71 -7.32 3.83
N LEU A 127 -2.90 -6.50 3.17
CA LEU A 127 -3.19 -5.10 2.94
C LEU A 127 -3.55 -4.86 1.47
N LEU A 128 -4.56 -4.01 1.25
CA LEU A 128 -4.89 -3.57 -0.09
C LEU A 128 -3.79 -2.67 -0.67
N PRO A 129 -3.60 -2.66 -1.98
CA PRO A 129 -2.72 -1.71 -2.66
C PRO A 129 -2.99 -0.24 -2.31
N SER A 130 -4.27 0.15 -2.20
CA SER A 130 -4.67 1.50 -1.78
C SER A 130 -4.26 1.80 -0.34
N GLU A 131 -4.46 0.86 0.59
CA GLU A 131 -4.06 1.01 1.99
C GLU A 131 -2.56 1.23 2.11
N LYS A 132 -1.75 0.41 1.40
CA LYS A 132 -0.29 0.59 1.33
C LYS A 132 0.10 1.94 0.71
N ALA A 133 -0.60 2.37 -0.35
CA ALA A 133 -0.33 3.62 -1.05
C ALA A 133 -0.46 4.83 -0.12
N PHE A 134 -1.60 4.96 0.55
CA PHE A 134 -1.85 6.07 1.48
C PHE A 134 -1.00 5.96 2.75
N ALA A 135 -0.78 4.76 3.29
CA ALA A 135 0.05 4.54 4.46
C ALA A 135 1.51 5.00 4.21
N TYR A 136 2.12 4.56 3.12
CA TYR A 136 3.48 4.99 2.77
C TYR A 136 3.58 6.49 2.49
N LYS A 137 2.58 7.08 1.83
CA LYS A 137 2.53 8.52 1.61
C LYS A 137 2.46 9.28 2.94
N MET A 138 1.55 8.89 3.83
CA MET A 138 1.40 9.51 5.16
C MET A 138 2.68 9.39 5.99
N LYS A 139 3.32 8.22 6.02
CA LYS A 139 4.57 8.01 6.75
C LYS A 139 5.69 8.89 6.19
N LEU A 140 5.85 8.95 4.87
CA LEU A 140 6.87 9.78 4.23
C LEU A 140 6.66 11.27 4.53
N ASP A 141 5.41 11.73 4.46
CA ASP A 141 5.05 13.13 4.73
C ASP A 141 5.25 13.49 6.23
N ALA A 142 4.93 12.56 7.15
CA ALA A 142 5.18 12.72 8.58
C ALA A 142 6.68 12.81 8.88
N MET A 143 7.49 11.89 8.33
CA MET A 143 8.96 11.90 8.52
C MET A 143 9.59 13.19 7.99
N ARG A 144 9.13 13.71 6.84
CA ARG A 144 9.60 14.99 6.30
C ARG A 144 9.30 16.16 7.22
N ARG A 145 8.08 16.24 7.77
CA ARG A 145 7.68 17.29 8.73
C ARG A 145 8.49 17.21 10.02
N GLN A 146 8.71 16.00 10.56
CA GLN A 146 9.53 15.78 11.74
C GLN A 146 10.97 16.25 11.52
N GLY A 147 11.56 15.97 10.34
CA GLY A 147 12.89 16.43 9.98
C GLY A 147 13.03 17.95 9.93
N GLN A 148 12.04 18.65 9.35
CA GLN A 148 12.03 20.11 9.29
C GLN A 148 11.96 20.77 10.67
N ARG A 149 11.26 20.17 11.65
CA ARG A 149 11.20 20.70 13.04
C ARG A 149 12.52 20.54 13.77
N THR A 150 13.27 19.48 13.50
CA THR A 150 14.58 19.23 14.14
C THR A 150 15.64 20.19 13.63
N ASP A 151 15.58 20.62 12.38
CA ASP A 151 16.54 21.54 11.77
C ASP A 151 16.42 22.98 12.27
N LEU A 152 15.29 23.38 12.88
CA LEU A 152 15.11 24.70 13.48
C LEU A 152 15.88 24.86 14.81
N THR A 153 16.32 23.78 15.43
CA THR A 153 17.03 23.77 16.72
C THR A 153 18.53 23.45 16.61
N SER A 154 19.01 23.04 15.45
CA SER A 154 20.41 22.65 15.22
C SER A 154 20.94 23.32 13.95
N ARG A 155 22.19 23.81 13.97
CA ARG A 155 22.90 24.46 12.86
C ARG A 155 22.64 23.77 11.50
N PRO A 156 22.66 24.51 10.37
CA PRO A 156 22.38 23.96 9.06
C PRO A 156 23.48 22.97 8.64
N VAL A 157 23.23 21.72 8.85
CA VAL A 157 23.95 20.61 8.22
C VAL A 157 22.96 19.97 7.26
N GLY A 158 23.14 20.24 5.98
CA GLY A 158 22.50 19.67 4.81
C GLY A 158 21.10 19.06 5.01
N GLU A 159 20.13 19.54 4.25
CA GLU A 159 18.79 18.99 4.20
C GLU A 159 18.84 17.45 4.26
N ARG A 160 18.55 16.87 5.41
CA ARG A 160 18.18 15.45 5.48
C ARG A 160 16.80 15.33 4.85
N LEU A 161 16.78 15.29 3.53
CA LEU A 161 15.62 14.88 2.78
C LEU A 161 15.32 13.45 3.20
N TYR A 162 14.32 13.26 4.07
CA TYR A 162 13.81 11.95 4.38
C TYR A 162 13.37 11.30 3.07
N SER A 163 14.11 10.31 2.65
CA SER A 163 13.93 9.63 1.38
C SER A 163 13.07 8.39 1.57
N VAL A 164 12.51 7.90 0.48
CA VAL A 164 11.79 6.62 0.47
C VAL A 164 12.72 5.47 0.91
N ASP A 165 14.04 5.62 0.74
CA ASP A 165 15.02 4.63 1.21
C ASP A 165 14.99 4.49 2.74
N GLN A 166 14.79 5.58 3.48
CA GLN A 166 14.64 5.51 4.95
C GLN A 166 13.33 4.82 5.35
N VAL A 167 12.22 5.11 4.63
CA VAL A 167 10.94 4.40 4.86
C VAL A 167 11.08 2.91 4.59
N SER A 168 11.92 2.51 3.61
CA SER A 168 12.11 1.10 3.25
C SER A 168 12.91 0.30 4.27
N ASN A 169 13.78 0.95 5.05
CA ASN A 169 14.59 0.26 6.07
C ASN A 169 13.74 -0.46 7.13
N ASP A 170 12.60 0.16 7.49
CA ASP A 170 11.68 -0.35 8.51
C ASP A 170 10.41 -0.97 7.91
N SER A 171 10.40 -1.24 6.60
CA SER A 171 9.23 -1.70 5.87
C SER A 171 9.48 -3.05 5.18
N PRO A 172 8.45 -3.89 4.99
CA PRO A 172 8.57 -5.15 4.26
C PRO A 172 8.81 -4.95 2.76
N ASP A 173 8.47 -3.77 2.23
CA ASP A 173 8.57 -3.44 0.80
C ASP A 173 9.86 -2.66 0.49
N SER A 174 10.50 -2.96 -0.65
CA SER A 174 11.67 -2.21 -1.13
C SER A 174 11.32 -0.75 -1.48
N ALA A 175 12.30 0.15 -1.45
CA ALA A 175 12.12 1.56 -1.83
C ALA A 175 11.44 1.72 -3.21
N ARG A 176 11.81 0.88 -4.19
CA ARG A 176 11.18 0.87 -5.52
C ARG A 176 9.70 0.47 -5.46
N GLN A 177 9.35 -0.46 -4.60
CA GLN A 177 7.96 -0.90 -4.40
C GLN A 177 7.16 0.20 -3.72
N ILE A 178 7.72 0.83 -2.69
CA ILE A 178 7.10 1.95 -1.97
C ILE A 178 6.80 3.12 -2.92
N HIS A 179 7.74 3.49 -3.79
CA HIS A 179 7.51 4.49 -4.82
C HIS A 179 6.31 4.15 -5.73
N ARG A 180 6.17 2.88 -6.11
CA ARG A 180 5.03 2.41 -6.91
C ARG A 180 3.72 2.52 -6.16
N TYR A 181 3.68 2.13 -4.88
CA TYR A 181 2.49 2.29 -4.06
C TYR A 181 2.12 3.75 -3.89
N ILE A 182 3.07 4.62 -3.48
CA ILE A 182 2.80 6.06 -3.34
C ILE A 182 2.24 6.63 -4.66
N ARG A 183 2.72 6.15 -5.80
CA ARG A 183 2.23 6.63 -7.10
C ARG A 183 0.74 6.34 -7.31
N LEU A 184 0.19 5.26 -6.76
CA LEU A 184 -1.24 4.94 -6.86
C LEU A 184 -2.15 5.99 -6.22
N THR A 185 -1.67 6.81 -5.28
CA THR A 185 -2.47 7.88 -4.66
C THR A 185 -2.88 9.00 -5.63
N TYR A 186 -2.42 8.96 -6.88
CA TYR A 186 -2.79 9.88 -7.95
C TYR A 186 -3.84 9.32 -8.91
N LEU A 187 -4.31 8.09 -8.66
CA LEU A 187 -5.44 7.53 -9.40
C LEU A 187 -6.75 8.08 -8.85
N ILE A 188 -7.75 8.19 -9.73
CA ILE A 188 -9.14 8.42 -9.30
C ILE A 188 -9.62 7.23 -8.47
N PRO A 189 -10.59 7.44 -7.54
CA PRO A 189 -11.03 6.39 -6.61
C PRO A 189 -11.48 5.11 -7.30
N GLU A 190 -12.16 5.19 -8.42
CA GLU A 190 -12.72 4.08 -9.17
C GLU A 190 -11.60 3.19 -9.76
N LEU A 191 -10.58 3.79 -10.36
CA LEU A 191 -9.42 3.04 -10.87
C LEU A 191 -8.59 2.44 -9.71
N LEU A 192 -8.50 3.13 -8.58
CA LEU A 192 -7.81 2.62 -7.41
C LEU A 192 -8.54 1.42 -6.79
N GLU A 193 -9.88 1.42 -6.81
CA GLU A 193 -10.69 0.28 -6.39
C GLU A 193 -10.46 -0.94 -7.29
N MET A 194 -10.35 -0.75 -8.61
CA MET A 194 -9.98 -1.82 -9.53
C MET A 194 -8.59 -2.40 -9.26
N VAL A 195 -7.66 -1.58 -8.73
CA VAL A 195 -6.34 -2.08 -8.29
C VAL A 195 -6.49 -2.91 -7.02
N ASP A 196 -7.34 -2.51 -6.09
CA ASP A 196 -7.63 -3.27 -4.87
C ASP A 196 -8.29 -4.62 -5.20
N ASN A 197 -9.19 -4.65 -6.20
CA ASN A 197 -9.84 -5.86 -6.69
C ASN A 197 -8.82 -6.89 -7.21
N SER A 198 -7.64 -6.45 -7.68
CA SER A 198 -6.60 -7.36 -8.19
C SER A 198 -6.01 -8.32 -7.13
N VAL A 199 -6.17 -8.02 -5.84
CA VAL A 199 -5.75 -8.88 -4.73
C VAL A 199 -6.93 -9.61 -4.07
N THR A 200 -8.17 -9.30 -4.46
CA THR A 200 -9.36 -10.04 -4.05
C THR A 200 -9.49 -11.31 -4.88
N LYS A 201 -10.16 -12.32 -4.33
CA LYS A 201 -10.41 -13.58 -5.06
C LYS A 201 -11.60 -13.49 -6.02
N ASP A 202 -12.30 -12.38 -6.02
CA ASP A 202 -13.47 -12.17 -6.85
C ASP A 202 -13.03 -11.85 -8.30
N LYS A 203 -13.30 -12.79 -9.19
CA LYS A 203 -12.94 -12.68 -10.62
C LYS A 203 -14.01 -11.97 -11.46
N GLU A 204 -15.16 -11.69 -10.89
CA GLU A 204 -16.27 -11.00 -11.59
C GLU A 204 -16.04 -9.49 -11.63
N LEU A 205 -15.22 -8.98 -10.72
CA LEU A 205 -14.89 -7.56 -10.66
C LEU A 205 -13.78 -7.19 -11.65
N MET A 206 -13.90 -6.02 -12.29
CA MET A 206 -12.82 -5.45 -13.09
C MET A 206 -11.57 -5.25 -12.24
N GLN A 207 -10.41 -5.63 -12.78
CA GLN A 207 -9.14 -5.64 -12.05
C GLN A 207 -8.03 -5.01 -12.88
N ILE A 208 -7.26 -4.13 -12.24
CA ILE A 208 -6.05 -3.55 -12.84
C ILE A 208 -4.85 -4.01 -12.01
N ALA A 209 -3.87 -4.66 -12.66
CA ALA A 209 -2.63 -5.05 -11.99
C ALA A 209 -1.80 -3.82 -11.59
N LEU A 210 -0.96 -3.96 -10.55
CA LEU A 210 -0.15 -2.86 -10.00
C LEU A 210 0.70 -2.14 -11.08
N ARG A 211 1.30 -2.87 -12.01
CA ARG A 211 2.19 -2.24 -13.03
C ARG A 211 1.45 -1.32 -13.99
N PRO A 212 0.37 -1.75 -14.68
CA PRO A 212 -0.45 -0.82 -15.46
C PRO A 212 -0.95 0.36 -14.64
N ALA A 213 -1.46 0.12 -13.42
CA ALA A 213 -1.99 1.17 -12.54
C ALA A 213 -0.96 2.28 -12.25
N VAL A 214 0.32 1.92 -12.03
CA VAL A 214 1.40 2.89 -11.85
C VAL A 214 1.59 3.75 -13.10
N GLU A 215 1.52 3.18 -14.30
CA GLU A 215 1.62 3.96 -15.54
C GLU A 215 0.41 4.89 -15.73
N LEU A 216 -0.80 4.39 -15.46
CA LEU A 216 -2.05 5.18 -15.54
C LEU A 216 -2.08 6.33 -14.53
N SER A 217 -1.45 6.19 -13.38
CA SER A 217 -1.39 7.26 -12.38
C SER A 217 -0.62 8.51 -12.83
N TYR A 218 0.05 8.47 -13.97
CA TYR A 218 0.69 9.64 -14.60
C TYR A 218 -0.25 10.44 -15.51
N LEU A 219 -1.42 9.89 -15.80
CA LEU A 219 -2.45 10.58 -16.58
C LEU A 219 -3.13 11.67 -15.72
N PRO A 220 -3.49 12.83 -16.29
CA PRO A 220 -4.39 13.78 -15.67
C PRO A 220 -5.74 13.12 -15.32
N GLU A 221 -6.45 13.69 -14.35
CA GLU A 221 -7.73 13.15 -13.87
C GLU A 221 -8.77 13.04 -15.01
N GLU A 222 -8.82 14.02 -15.91
CA GLU A 222 -9.74 13.99 -17.06
C GLU A 222 -9.48 12.80 -17.99
N GLU A 223 -8.21 12.52 -18.29
CA GLU A 223 -7.84 11.37 -19.13
C GLU A 223 -8.10 10.04 -18.41
N GLN A 224 -7.95 10.00 -17.08
CA GLN A 224 -8.30 8.82 -16.28
C GLN A 224 -9.81 8.54 -16.32
N ARG A 225 -10.67 9.57 -16.30
CA ARG A 225 -12.13 9.44 -16.41
C ARG A 225 -12.53 8.91 -17.79
N ILE A 226 -11.97 9.47 -18.87
CA ILE A 226 -12.22 8.99 -20.23
C ILE A 226 -11.78 7.52 -20.38
N LEU A 227 -10.65 7.15 -19.78
CA LEU A 227 -10.21 5.76 -19.77
C LEU A 227 -11.19 4.86 -19.01
N LEU A 228 -11.71 5.30 -17.85
CA LEU A 228 -12.70 4.55 -17.08
C LEU A 228 -13.94 4.28 -17.91
N ASP A 229 -14.51 5.31 -18.53
CA ASP A 229 -15.70 5.20 -19.41
C ASP A 229 -15.43 4.21 -20.56
N THR A 230 -14.23 4.27 -21.16
CA THR A 230 -13.82 3.35 -22.22
C THR A 230 -13.71 1.90 -21.73
N MET A 231 -13.16 1.70 -20.50
CA MET A 231 -13.04 0.37 -19.89
C MET A 231 -14.40 -0.26 -19.60
N GLU A 232 -15.36 0.53 -19.13
CA GLU A 232 -16.72 0.08 -18.88
C GLU A 232 -17.45 -0.26 -20.19
N LEU A 233 -17.25 0.53 -21.24
CA LEU A 233 -17.84 0.28 -22.56
C LEU A 233 -17.31 -0.99 -23.23
N GLU A 234 -15.98 -1.20 -23.17
CA GLU A 234 -15.29 -2.33 -23.83
C GLU A 234 -15.21 -3.59 -22.94
N ASP A 235 -15.70 -3.51 -21.69
CA ASP A 235 -15.60 -4.57 -20.65
C ASP A 235 -14.19 -5.14 -20.55
N CYS A 236 -13.19 -4.27 -20.58
CA CYS A 236 -11.80 -4.70 -20.50
C CYS A 236 -10.88 -3.68 -19.81
N THR A 237 -9.79 -4.16 -19.23
CA THR A 237 -8.77 -3.32 -18.57
C THR A 237 -7.48 -3.27 -19.39
N PRO A 238 -6.72 -2.15 -19.36
CA PRO A 238 -5.52 -2.01 -20.16
C PRO A 238 -4.39 -2.93 -19.70
N SER A 239 -3.69 -3.51 -20.66
CA SER A 239 -2.43 -4.20 -20.40
C SER A 239 -1.32 -3.21 -20.02
N HIS A 240 -0.21 -3.71 -19.46
CA HIS A 240 0.92 -2.86 -19.12
C HIS A 240 1.51 -2.12 -20.34
N ALA A 241 1.55 -2.78 -21.51
CA ALA A 241 2.03 -2.16 -22.75
C ALA A 241 1.10 -1.03 -23.22
N GLN A 242 -0.22 -1.22 -23.13
CA GLN A 242 -1.23 -0.22 -23.45
C GLN A 242 -1.13 0.99 -22.49
N ALA A 243 -0.98 0.73 -21.18
CA ALA A 243 -0.81 1.79 -20.18
C ALA A 243 0.46 2.65 -20.42
N ILE A 244 1.58 2.03 -20.82
CA ILE A 244 2.80 2.76 -21.20
C ILE A 244 2.54 3.65 -22.44
N LYS A 245 1.84 3.13 -23.46
CA LYS A 245 1.49 3.91 -24.65
C LYS A 245 0.60 5.10 -24.27
N MET A 246 -0.45 4.90 -23.48
CA MET A 246 -1.33 5.97 -23.01
C MET A 246 -0.56 7.06 -22.30
N ARG A 247 0.33 6.69 -21.36
CA ARG A 247 1.21 7.64 -20.67
C ARG A 247 2.09 8.43 -21.64
N GLN A 248 2.62 7.78 -22.69
CA GLN A 248 3.44 8.46 -23.69
C GLN A 248 2.61 9.47 -24.49
N PHE A 249 1.43 9.10 -25.00
CA PHE A 249 0.52 9.99 -25.71
C PHE A 249 0.02 11.14 -24.83
N SER A 250 -0.27 10.88 -23.55
CA SER A 250 -0.62 11.92 -22.58
C SER A 250 0.49 12.92 -22.39
N LYS A 251 1.75 12.46 -22.23
CA LYS A 251 2.92 13.34 -22.12
C LYS A 251 3.12 14.23 -23.36
N GLU A 252 2.73 13.74 -24.54
CA GLU A 252 2.76 14.48 -25.81
C GLU A 252 1.55 15.40 -25.99
N GLY A 253 0.57 15.38 -25.09
CA GLY A 253 -0.70 16.11 -25.21
C GLY A 253 -1.59 15.61 -26.35
N LYS A 254 -1.46 14.32 -26.71
CA LYS A 254 -2.17 13.70 -27.84
C LYS A 254 -3.13 12.57 -27.41
N LEU A 255 -3.34 12.38 -26.12
CA LEU A 255 -4.21 11.31 -25.61
C LEU A 255 -5.67 11.80 -25.65
N THR A 256 -6.33 11.57 -26.79
CA THR A 256 -7.78 11.83 -26.96
C THR A 256 -8.56 10.54 -26.68
N GLU A 257 -9.89 10.68 -26.54
CA GLU A 257 -10.82 9.54 -26.39
C GLU A 257 -10.64 8.52 -27.53
N GLU A 258 -10.55 8.98 -28.78
CA GLU A 258 -10.35 8.12 -29.95
C GLU A 258 -9.03 7.34 -29.89
N VAL A 259 -7.97 7.98 -29.36
CA VAL A 259 -6.67 7.33 -29.17
C VAL A 259 -6.73 6.30 -28.05
N ILE A 260 -7.43 6.60 -26.95
CA ILE A 260 -7.65 5.63 -25.86
C ILE A 260 -8.40 4.41 -26.40
N CYS A 261 -9.53 4.61 -27.07
CA CYS A 261 -10.30 3.51 -27.70
C CYS A 261 -9.43 2.68 -28.66
N SER A 262 -8.66 3.34 -29.54
CA SER A 262 -7.77 2.64 -30.47
C SER A 262 -6.72 1.79 -29.75
N ILE A 263 -6.12 2.31 -28.67
CA ILE A 263 -5.13 1.57 -27.85
C ILE A 263 -5.80 0.39 -27.13
N MET A 264 -7.04 0.58 -26.62
CA MET A 264 -7.76 -0.49 -25.91
C MET A 264 -8.14 -1.64 -26.82
N GLN A 265 -8.46 -1.35 -28.09
CA GLN A 265 -8.82 -2.36 -29.12
C GLN A 265 -7.60 -3.08 -29.69
N GLU A 266 -6.36 -2.65 -29.41
CA GLU A 266 -5.16 -3.39 -29.82
C GLU A 266 -5.13 -4.80 -29.19
N GLU A 267 -4.78 -5.82 -29.97
CA GLU A 267 -4.60 -7.18 -29.46
C GLU A 267 -3.59 -7.21 -28.31
N LYS A 268 -4.02 -7.70 -27.16
CA LYS A 268 -3.12 -7.85 -26.01
C LYS A 268 -2.07 -8.92 -26.29
N PRO A 269 -0.79 -8.72 -25.96
CA PRO A 269 0.28 -9.70 -26.22
C PRO A 269 -0.02 -11.09 -25.64
N ASN A 270 -0.82 -11.17 -24.58
CA ASN A 270 -1.23 -12.44 -23.94
C ASN A 270 -2.38 -13.17 -24.66
N GLN A 271 -3.07 -12.52 -25.62
CA GLN A 271 -4.15 -13.12 -26.42
C GLN A 271 -3.64 -13.76 -27.69
N LYS A 272 -2.36 -13.52 -28.08
CA LYS A 272 -1.73 -14.28 -29.14
C LYS A 272 -1.52 -15.72 -28.66
N GLU A 273 -2.20 -16.66 -29.29
CA GLU A 273 -1.96 -18.08 -29.06
C GLU A 273 -0.47 -18.37 -29.25
N GLN A 274 0.24 -18.57 -28.14
CA GLN A 274 1.64 -18.98 -28.18
C GLN A 274 1.69 -20.48 -28.00
N PHE A 275 2.05 -21.19 -29.05
CA PHE A 275 2.38 -22.59 -28.93
C PHE A 275 3.75 -22.74 -28.22
N ARG A 276 3.73 -23.23 -26.99
CA ARG A 276 4.93 -23.48 -26.19
C ARG A 276 5.22 -24.98 -26.14
N MET A 277 6.35 -25.38 -26.66
CA MET A 277 6.82 -26.77 -26.57
C MET A 277 7.97 -26.86 -25.56
N PRO A 278 7.94 -27.83 -24.60
CA PRO A 278 9.03 -28.04 -23.67
C PRO A 278 10.34 -28.35 -24.45
N LYS A 279 11.43 -27.69 -24.09
CA LYS A 279 12.74 -27.84 -24.73
C LYS A 279 13.21 -29.30 -24.77
N ASP A 280 12.92 -30.05 -23.72
CA ASP A 280 13.34 -31.46 -23.59
C ASP A 280 12.75 -32.37 -24.66
N ARG A 281 11.56 -32.05 -25.20
CA ARG A 281 10.96 -32.78 -26.32
C ARG A 281 11.65 -32.53 -27.66
N ILE A 282 12.31 -31.38 -27.80
CA ILE A 282 12.91 -30.93 -29.07
C ILE A 282 14.42 -31.14 -29.06
N ASN A 283 15.09 -31.02 -27.91
CA ASN A 283 16.54 -31.06 -27.76
C ASN A 283 17.17 -32.35 -28.39
N ARG A 284 16.45 -33.46 -28.36
CA ARG A 284 16.94 -34.72 -28.97
C ARG A 284 17.11 -34.66 -30.49
N PHE A 285 16.53 -33.66 -31.16
CA PHE A 285 16.60 -33.49 -32.61
C PHE A 285 17.62 -32.43 -33.06
N PHE A 286 18.22 -31.71 -32.11
CA PHE A 286 19.13 -30.59 -32.37
C PHE A 286 20.42 -30.74 -31.57
N ALA A 287 21.52 -30.28 -32.16
CA ALA A 287 22.78 -30.25 -31.45
C ALA A 287 22.76 -29.26 -30.28
N PRO A 288 23.48 -29.56 -29.15
CA PRO A 288 23.58 -28.62 -28.03
C PRO A 288 24.08 -27.25 -28.51
N GLY A 289 23.39 -26.16 -28.06
CA GLY A 289 23.75 -24.79 -28.44
C GLY A 289 23.13 -24.27 -29.73
N THR A 290 22.23 -25.02 -30.40
CA THR A 290 21.53 -24.54 -31.59
C THR A 290 20.66 -23.28 -31.21
N PRO A 291 20.80 -22.15 -31.97
CA PRO A 291 19.99 -20.95 -31.74
C PRO A 291 18.49 -21.23 -31.88
N ALA A 292 17.67 -20.58 -31.05
CA ALA A 292 16.20 -20.76 -31.03
C ALA A 292 15.57 -20.54 -32.41
N GLN A 293 16.01 -19.52 -33.12
CA GLN A 293 15.50 -19.17 -34.43
C GLN A 293 15.75 -20.29 -35.48
N LYS A 294 16.92 -20.95 -35.40
CA LYS A 294 17.25 -22.07 -36.26
C LYS A 294 16.41 -23.31 -35.94
N ILE A 295 16.06 -23.50 -34.67
CA ILE A 295 15.15 -24.59 -34.25
C ILE A 295 13.77 -24.35 -34.85
N GLU A 296 13.24 -23.11 -34.71
CA GLU A 296 11.94 -22.69 -35.23
C GLU A 296 11.85 -22.88 -36.75
N ASP A 297 12.82 -22.36 -37.52
CA ASP A 297 12.89 -22.51 -38.97
C ASP A 297 12.92 -23.99 -39.43
N THR A 298 13.62 -24.81 -38.66
CA THR A 298 13.72 -26.25 -38.97
C THR A 298 12.40 -26.97 -38.70
N ILE A 299 11.70 -26.61 -37.63
CA ILE A 299 10.38 -27.17 -37.30
C ILE A 299 9.37 -26.79 -38.38
N VAL A 300 9.34 -25.52 -38.80
CA VAL A 300 8.43 -25.03 -39.85
C VAL A 300 8.67 -25.82 -41.15
N LYS A 301 9.93 -25.92 -41.59
CA LYS A 301 10.30 -26.71 -42.79
C LYS A 301 9.90 -28.18 -42.69
N ALA A 302 10.09 -28.80 -41.54
CA ALA A 302 9.70 -30.19 -41.30
C ALA A 302 8.18 -30.38 -41.39
N LEU A 303 7.40 -29.45 -40.87
CA LEU A 303 5.93 -29.48 -40.97
C LEU A 303 5.44 -29.24 -42.39
N GLU A 304 6.08 -28.38 -43.17
CA GLU A 304 5.77 -28.17 -44.60
C GLU A 304 6.01 -29.45 -45.42
N LEU A 305 7.15 -30.10 -45.19
CA LEU A 305 7.48 -31.39 -45.84
C LEU A 305 6.51 -32.50 -45.45
N TYR A 306 6.13 -32.56 -44.17
CA TYR A 306 5.12 -33.51 -43.67
C TYR A 306 3.77 -33.31 -44.35
N ARG A 307 3.31 -32.06 -44.45
CA ARG A 307 2.06 -31.70 -45.12
C ARG A 307 2.05 -31.98 -46.59
N LYS A 308 3.21 -31.79 -47.27
CA LYS A 308 3.37 -32.16 -48.67
C LYS A 308 3.26 -33.67 -48.87
N ARG A 309 3.91 -34.47 -48.01
CA ARG A 309 3.84 -35.93 -48.05
C ARG A 309 2.43 -36.47 -47.80
N GLN A 310 1.69 -35.89 -46.86
CA GLN A 310 0.29 -36.28 -46.63
C GLN A 310 -0.56 -36.06 -47.89
N ARG A 311 -0.44 -34.92 -48.56
CA ARG A 311 -1.17 -34.64 -49.81
C ARG A 311 -0.79 -35.55 -50.95
N GLU A 312 0.44 -36.09 -51.00
CA GLU A 312 0.88 -37.06 -51.99
C GLU A 312 0.37 -38.48 -51.67
N MET A 313 0.08 -38.80 -50.42
CA MET A 313 -0.50 -40.10 -50.02
C MET A 313 -2.03 -40.14 -50.10
N GLU A 314 -2.70 -39.01 -50.16
CA GLU A 314 -4.18 -38.87 -50.31
C GLU A 314 -4.60 -38.78 -51.80
N ARG A 315 -3.64 -38.77 -52.74
CA ARG A 315 -3.82 -38.85 -54.18
C ARG A 315 -3.55 -40.24 -54.70
#